data_f37c9d7bf2ce975f4fc7311675a2cf00
#
_entry.id   f37c9d7bf2ce975f4fc7311675a2cf00
#
_cell.length_a   1.000
_cell.length_b   1.000
_cell.length_c   1.000
_cell.angle_alpha   90.00
_cell.angle_beta   90.00
_cell.angle_gamma   90.00
#
_symmetry.space_group_name_H-M   'P 1'
#
loop_
_entity.id
_entity.type
_entity.pdbx_description
1 polymer ?
#
loop_
_entity_poly.entity_id
_entity_poly.type
_entity_poly.pdbx_seq_one_letter_code
_entity_poly.pdbx_strand_id
1 'polypeptide(L)'
;MKYLTINERDLAVFERWKNGDSVSMIARDEHVSVQRIYNIVNKVRAFRDEDIYKDPYDLRYLQSISPKIRKILAVKGVNNIKELTEWIKHNRLINIPGVGNLKEKKILIQLDYFMRHRQEEQDKKS
;
A
#
# COMPACT_ATOMS: atom_id res chain seq x y z
N MET A 1 -1.31 -7.26 17.31
CA MET A 1 -0.24 -6.42 16.82
C MET A 1 -0.68 -5.50 15.75
N LYS A 2 -0.30 -4.27 15.87
CA LYS A 2 -0.93 -3.20 15.14
C LYS A 2 0.02 -2.32 14.38
N TYR A 3 1.00 -2.89 13.75
CA TYR A 3 1.96 -2.10 13.16
C TYR A 3 1.48 -1.10 12.17
N LEU A 4 0.36 -1.27 11.58
CA LEU A 4 -0.12 -0.26 10.70
C LEU A 4 -1.53 0.06 11.10
N THR A 5 -1.71 0.39 12.33
CA THR A 5 -3.00 0.83 12.81
C THR A 5 -3.35 2.16 12.15
N ILE A 6 -4.57 2.28 11.69
CA ILE A 6 -5.11 3.54 11.24
C ILE A 6 -5.57 4.28 12.48
N ASN A 7 -4.92 5.39 12.80
CA ASN A 7 -5.25 6.16 13.98
C ASN A 7 -6.30 7.24 13.66
N GLU A 8 -6.77 7.92 14.70
CA GLU A 8 -7.80 8.94 14.54
C GLU A 8 -7.35 10.09 13.66
N ARG A 9 -6.08 10.46 13.73
CA ARG A 9 -5.52 11.52 12.87
C ARG A 9 -5.59 11.12 11.41
N ASP A 10 -5.23 9.89 11.10
CA ASP A 10 -5.28 9.38 9.72
C ASP A 10 -6.70 9.41 9.18
N LEU A 11 -7.66 9.02 10.00
CA LEU A 11 -9.08 9.05 9.62
C LEU A 11 -9.56 10.48 9.41
N ALA A 12 -9.16 11.41 10.26
CA ALA A 12 -9.55 12.81 10.12
C ALA A 12 -8.98 13.41 8.83
N VAL A 13 -7.73 13.12 8.52
CA VAL A 13 -7.10 13.55 7.26
C VAL A 13 -7.87 12.99 6.06
N PHE A 14 -8.18 11.70 6.10
CA PHE A 14 -8.91 11.05 5.02
C PHE A 14 -10.29 11.68 4.81
N GLU A 15 -11.01 11.94 5.89
CA GLU A 15 -12.34 12.56 5.81
C GLU A 15 -12.27 13.95 5.20
N ARG A 16 -11.27 14.76 5.58
CA ARG A 16 -11.07 16.09 4.98
C ARG A 16 -10.83 15.98 3.48
N TRP A 17 -9.98 15.03 3.07
CA TRP A 17 -9.69 14.81 1.67
C TRP A 17 -10.95 14.37 0.91
N LYS A 18 -11.70 13.46 1.48
CA LYS A 18 -12.93 12.94 0.89
C LYS A 18 -13.98 14.04 0.72
N ASN A 19 -14.02 14.98 1.66
CA ASN A 19 -14.97 16.09 1.63
C ASN A 19 -14.56 17.24 0.70
N GLY A 20 -13.42 17.09 0.03
CA GLY A 20 -13.01 18.07 -0.98
C GLY A 20 -11.95 19.07 -0.55
N ASP A 21 -11.44 19.00 0.68
CA ASP A 21 -10.36 19.88 1.10
C ASP A 21 -9.12 19.61 0.25
N SER A 22 -8.40 20.67 -0.12
CA SER A 22 -7.19 20.48 -0.92
C SER A 22 -6.10 19.80 -0.11
N VAL A 23 -5.30 18.97 -0.77
CA VAL A 23 -4.19 18.29 -0.13
C VAL A 23 -3.21 19.29 0.46
N SER A 24 -2.96 20.40 -0.25
CA SER A 24 -2.06 21.46 0.23
C SER A 24 -2.55 22.08 1.53
N MET A 25 -3.85 22.33 1.64
CA MET A 25 -4.44 22.89 2.84
C MET A 25 -4.34 21.91 4.02
N ILE A 26 -4.65 20.65 3.78
CA ILE A 26 -4.57 19.62 4.81
C ILE A 26 -3.12 19.49 5.31
N ALA A 27 -2.18 19.44 4.37
CA ALA A 27 -0.76 19.34 4.70
C ALA A 27 -0.29 20.49 5.58
N ARG A 28 -0.69 21.71 5.23
CA ARG A 28 -0.34 22.88 6.01
C ARG A 28 -0.91 22.81 7.43
N ASP A 29 -2.18 22.47 7.55
CA ASP A 29 -2.86 22.41 8.85
C ASP A 29 -2.30 21.29 9.74
N GLU A 30 -1.88 20.19 9.12
CA GLU A 30 -1.32 19.05 9.87
C GLU A 30 0.20 19.14 10.07
N HIS A 31 0.82 20.19 9.53
CA HIS A 31 2.26 20.40 9.61
C HIS A 31 3.09 19.26 9.03
N VAL A 32 2.64 18.72 7.90
CA VAL A 32 3.32 17.63 7.20
C VAL A 32 3.41 17.97 5.71
N SER A 33 4.17 17.17 4.96
CA SER A 33 4.30 17.36 3.53
C SER A 33 3.05 16.90 2.79
N VAL A 34 2.88 17.41 1.57
CA VAL A 34 1.81 16.95 0.66
C VAL A 34 1.93 15.45 0.41
N GLN A 35 3.17 14.96 0.23
CA GLN A 35 3.41 13.53 0.03
C GLN A 35 2.91 12.70 1.22
N ARG A 36 3.11 13.20 2.43
CA ARG A 36 2.62 12.52 3.63
C ARG A 36 1.10 12.40 3.63
N ILE A 37 0.40 13.44 3.17
CA ILE A 37 -1.06 13.40 3.07
C ILE A 37 -1.51 12.33 2.08
N TYR A 38 -0.88 12.27 0.89
CA TYR A 38 -1.20 11.23 -0.07
C TYR A 38 -0.95 9.82 0.49
N ASN A 39 0.13 9.65 1.23
CA ASN A 39 0.44 8.36 1.87
C ASN A 39 -0.64 7.98 2.88
N ILE A 40 -1.10 8.93 3.68
CA ILE A 40 -2.17 8.69 4.65
C ILE A 40 -3.47 8.32 3.95
N VAL A 41 -3.86 9.09 2.94
CA VAL A 41 -5.08 8.83 2.17
C VAL A 41 -5.04 7.42 1.55
N ASN A 42 -3.93 7.08 0.92
CA ASN A 42 -3.79 5.77 0.28
C ASN A 42 -3.82 4.64 1.30
N LYS A 43 -3.20 4.85 2.47
CA LYS A 43 -3.22 3.87 3.55
C LYS A 43 -4.64 3.61 4.03
N VAL A 44 -5.40 4.68 4.30
CA VAL A 44 -6.78 4.54 4.79
C VAL A 44 -7.66 3.87 3.74
N ARG A 45 -7.51 4.24 2.46
CA ARG A 45 -8.26 3.62 1.38
C ARG A 45 -7.98 2.13 1.30
N ALA A 46 -6.71 1.74 1.46
CA ALA A 46 -6.33 0.33 1.40
C ALA A 46 -6.96 -0.50 2.51
N PHE A 47 -7.25 0.11 3.66
CA PHE A 47 -7.79 -0.61 4.82
C PHE A 47 -9.29 -0.48 5.00
N ARG A 48 -9.87 0.63 4.58
CA ARG A 48 -11.31 0.86 4.76
C ARG A 48 -12.13 0.48 3.55
N ASP A 49 -11.57 0.70 2.39
CA ASP A 49 -12.28 0.53 1.13
C ASP A 49 -11.55 -0.53 0.31
N GLU A 50 -11.78 -1.78 0.68
CA GLU A 50 -11.10 -2.92 0.10
C GLU A 50 -11.39 -3.09 -1.40
N ASP A 51 -12.48 -2.48 -1.86
CA ASP A 51 -12.93 -2.64 -3.25
C ASP A 51 -12.52 -1.47 -4.15
N ILE A 52 -11.52 -0.68 -3.74
CA ILE A 52 -10.99 0.41 -4.58
C ILE A 52 -10.58 -0.13 -5.94
N TYR A 53 -9.91 -1.26 -5.97
CA TYR A 53 -9.54 -1.95 -7.20
C TYR A 53 -10.37 -3.22 -7.33
N LYS A 54 -10.63 -3.60 -8.57
CA LYS A 54 -11.45 -4.78 -8.86
C LYS A 54 -10.85 -6.05 -8.23
N ASP A 55 -9.52 -6.19 -8.29
CA ASP A 55 -8.82 -7.29 -7.63
C ASP A 55 -8.47 -6.85 -6.21
N PRO A 56 -8.95 -7.54 -5.17
CA PRO A 56 -8.59 -7.20 -3.78
C PRO A 56 -7.11 -7.38 -3.47
N TYR A 57 -6.35 -8.01 -4.35
CA TYR A 57 -4.92 -8.20 -4.21
C TYR A 57 -4.12 -7.43 -5.26
N ASP A 58 -4.68 -6.33 -5.76
CA ASP A 58 -4.04 -5.50 -6.78
C ASP A 58 -2.70 -4.96 -6.26
N LEU A 59 -1.65 -5.03 -7.11
CA LEU A 59 -0.33 -4.54 -6.73
C LEU A 59 -0.31 -3.06 -6.37
N ARG A 60 -1.27 -2.29 -6.85
CA ARG A 60 -1.35 -0.86 -6.53
C ARG A 60 -1.61 -0.57 -5.06
N TYR A 61 -2.05 -1.55 -4.28
CA TYR A 61 -2.16 -1.38 -2.83
C TYR A 61 -0.79 -1.27 -2.16
N LEU A 62 0.26 -1.73 -2.82
CA LEU A 62 1.63 -1.61 -2.31
C LEU A 62 2.27 -0.36 -2.93
N GLN A 63 2.30 0.72 -2.16
CA GLN A 63 2.73 2.03 -2.66
C GLN A 63 4.19 2.10 -3.07
N SER A 64 5.02 1.24 -2.49
CA SER A 64 6.44 1.20 -2.85
C SER A 64 6.68 0.62 -4.24
N ILE A 65 5.67 0.00 -4.85
CA ILE A 65 5.78 -0.55 -6.19
C ILE A 65 5.32 0.49 -7.19
N SER A 66 6.28 1.06 -7.94
CA SER A 66 5.98 2.07 -8.96
C SER A 66 5.32 1.44 -10.19
N PRO A 67 4.70 2.24 -11.06
CA PRO A 67 4.17 1.73 -12.32
C PRO A 67 5.21 1.00 -13.17
N LYS A 68 6.45 1.50 -13.15
CA LYS A 68 7.56 0.86 -13.89
C LYS A 68 7.83 -0.53 -13.36
N ILE A 69 7.89 -0.68 -12.03
CA ILE A 69 8.15 -1.97 -11.39
C ILE A 69 6.98 -2.92 -11.66
N ARG A 70 5.73 -2.42 -11.63
CA ARG A 70 4.56 -3.24 -11.95
C ARG A 70 4.65 -3.83 -13.35
N LYS A 71 5.09 -3.03 -14.33
CA LYS A 71 5.25 -3.51 -15.71
C LYS A 71 6.29 -4.62 -15.79
N ILE A 72 7.41 -4.47 -15.09
CA ILE A 72 8.47 -5.47 -15.07
C ILE A 72 7.95 -6.77 -14.44
N LEU A 73 7.23 -6.67 -13.34
CA LEU A 73 6.65 -7.82 -12.67
C LEU A 73 5.64 -8.53 -13.58
N ALA A 74 4.82 -7.78 -14.32
CA ALA A 74 3.86 -8.34 -15.24
C ALA A 74 4.54 -9.19 -16.32
N VAL A 75 5.67 -8.73 -16.85
CA VAL A 75 6.48 -9.50 -17.81
C VAL A 75 6.94 -10.82 -17.21
N LYS A 76 7.17 -10.86 -15.91
CA LYS A 76 7.60 -12.05 -15.19
C LYS A 76 6.42 -12.92 -14.72
N GLY A 77 5.20 -12.55 -15.10
CA GLY A 77 4.00 -13.31 -14.71
C GLY A 77 3.42 -12.92 -13.36
N VAL A 78 3.88 -11.80 -12.79
CA VAL A 78 3.42 -11.34 -11.46
C VAL A 78 2.47 -10.17 -11.66
N ASN A 79 1.18 -10.41 -11.51
CA ASN A 79 0.13 -9.43 -11.79
C ASN A 79 -0.63 -8.97 -10.54
N ASN A 80 -0.47 -9.65 -9.42
CA ASN A 80 -1.14 -9.26 -8.18
C ASN A 80 -0.28 -9.63 -6.96
N ILE A 81 -0.76 -9.27 -5.78
CA ILE A 81 -0.01 -9.47 -4.53
C ILE A 81 0.15 -10.94 -4.20
N LYS A 82 -0.85 -11.78 -4.49
CA LYS A 82 -0.73 -13.21 -4.25
C LYS A 82 0.38 -13.83 -5.10
N GLU A 83 0.43 -13.45 -6.37
CA GLU A 83 1.48 -13.91 -7.27
C GLU A 83 2.84 -13.40 -6.84
N LEU A 84 2.90 -12.15 -6.36
CA LEU A 84 4.14 -11.58 -5.84
C LEU A 84 4.64 -12.39 -4.62
N THR A 85 3.74 -12.76 -3.72
CA THR A 85 4.09 -13.55 -2.54
C THR A 85 4.73 -14.88 -2.93
N GLU A 86 4.20 -15.54 -3.95
CA GLU A 86 4.78 -16.79 -4.45
C GLU A 86 6.14 -16.55 -5.13
N TRP A 87 6.22 -15.48 -5.94
CA TRP A 87 7.43 -15.16 -6.69
C TRP A 87 8.62 -14.90 -5.78
N ILE A 88 8.44 -14.16 -4.67
CA ILE A 88 9.54 -13.82 -3.77
C ILE A 88 10.06 -15.03 -2.97
N LYS A 89 9.37 -16.14 -2.97
CA LYS A 89 9.87 -17.38 -2.33
C LYS A 89 11.10 -17.93 -3.06
N HIS A 90 11.21 -17.60 -4.34
CA HIS A 90 12.27 -18.14 -5.21
C HIS A 90 13.10 -17.05 -5.89
N ASN A 91 12.77 -15.79 -5.69
CA ASN A 91 13.40 -14.68 -6.38
C ASN A 91 13.62 -13.50 -5.43
N ARG A 92 14.58 -12.65 -5.77
CA ARG A 92 14.86 -11.44 -5.01
C ARG A 92 14.36 -10.22 -5.77
N LEU A 93 13.64 -9.34 -5.08
CA LEU A 93 13.17 -8.10 -5.67
C LEU A 93 14.32 -7.21 -6.13
N ILE A 94 15.47 -7.31 -5.47
CA ILE A 94 16.65 -6.52 -5.83
C ILE A 94 17.15 -6.84 -7.24
N ASN A 95 16.77 -7.96 -7.80
CA ASN A 95 17.12 -8.34 -9.17
C ASN A 95 16.28 -7.59 -10.22
N ILE A 96 15.26 -6.87 -9.80
CA ILE A 96 14.44 -6.06 -10.70
C ILE A 96 15.12 -4.71 -10.89
N PRO A 97 15.35 -4.25 -12.14
CA PRO A 97 15.91 -2.93 -12.37
C PRO A 97 15.10 -1.84 -11.67
N GLY A 98 15.78 -0.97 -10.95
CA GLY A 98 15.15 0.10 -10.20
C GLY A 98 14.82 -0.25 -8.75
N VAL A 99 15.04 -1.50 -8.33
CA VAL A 99 14.82 -1.91 -6.94
C VAL A 99 16.19 -2.11 -6.27
N GLY A 100 16.52 -1.20 -5.36
CA GLY A 100 17.70 -1.36 -4.51
C GLY A 100 17.33 -2.01 -3.18
N ASN A 101 18.32 -2.15 -2.30
CA ASN A 101 18.11 -2.78 -0.99
C ASN A 101 17.03 -2.11 -0.15
N LEU A 102 17.01 -0.78 -0.12
CA LEU A 102 16.01 -0.05 0.66
C LEU A 102 14.60 -0.25 0.12
N LYS A 103 14.46 -0.22 -1.19
CA LYS A 103 13.17 -0.40 -1.84
C LYS A 103 12.66 -1.82 -1.65
N GLU A 104 13.54 -2.80 -1.79
CA GLU A 104 13.18 -4.19 -1.52
C GLU A 104 12.63 -4.33 -0.10
N LYS A 105 13.33 -3.75 0.87
CA LYS A 105 12.92 -3.82 2.27
C LYS A 105 11.54 -3.17 2.47
N LYS A 106 11.31 -2.01 1.87
CA LYS A 106 10.01 -1.33 1.97
C LYS A 106 8.89 -2.16 1.37
N ILE A 107 9.11 -2.74 0.21
CA ILE A 107 8.11 -3.59 -0.45
C ILE A 107 7.79 -4.80 0.41
N LEU A 108 8.80 -5.46 0.96
CA LEU A 108 8.58 -6.64 1.78
C LEU A 108 7.82 -6.31 3.07
N ILE A 109 8.10 -5.18 3.68
CA ILE A 109 7.38 -4.74 4.87
C ILE A 109 5.91 -4.46 4.53
N GLN A 110 5.65 -3.76 3.44
CA GLN A 110 4.29 -3.47 3.01
C GLN A 110 3.54 -4.74 2.64
N LEU A 111 4.20 -5.66 1.95
CA LEU A 111 3.61 -6.93 1.57
C LEU A 111 3.21 -7.75 2.79
N ASP A 112 4.12 -7.91 3.74
CA ASP A 112 3.85 -8.65 4.97
C ASP A 112 2.65 -8.06 5.70
N TYR A 113 2.64 -6.76 5.82
CA TYR A 113 1.57 -6.05 6.50
C TYR A 113 0.22 -6.21 5.80
N PHE A 114 0.21 -6.04 4.49
CA PHE A 114 -1.01 -6.18 3.70
C PHE A 114 -1.59 -7.59 3.86
N MET A 115 -0.75 -8.61 3.77
CA MET A 115 -1.22 -10.00 3.87
C MET A 115 -1.74 -10.33 5.26
N ARG A 116 -1.09 -9.81 6.31
CA ARG A 116 -1.57 -10.01 7.68
C ARG A 116 -2.92 -9.35 7.91
N HIS A 117 -3.09 -8.14 7.39
CA HIS A 117 -4.35 -7.42 7.53
C HIS A 117 -5.49 -8.17 6.84
N ARG A 118 -5.26 -8.67 5.64
CA ARG A 118 -6.26 -9.45 4.92
C ARG A 118 -6.61 -10.74 5.66
N GLN A 119 -5.63 -11.41 6.22
CA GLN A 119 -5.83 -12.63 6.98
C GLN A 119 -6.68 -12.37 8.22
N GLU A 120 -6.37 -11.31 8.96
CA GLU A 120 -7.14 -10.94 10.14
C GLU A 120 -8.61 -10.67 9.80
N GLU A 121 -8.87 -10.02 8.68
CA GLU A 121 -10.23 -9.76 8.24
C GLU A 121 -10.99 -11.02 7.88
N GLN A 122 -10.34 -11.95 7.20
CA GLN A 122 -10.94 -13.22 6.86
C GLN A 122 -11.28 -14.02 8.11
N ASP A 123 -10.40 -14.01 9.10
CA ASP A 123 -10.62 -14.68 10.37
C ASP A 123 -11.82 -14.09 11.11
N LYS A 124 -11.98 -12.77 11.05
CA LYS A 124 -13.12 -12.11 11.67
C LYS A 124 -14.44 -12.45 10.98
N LYS A 125 -14.41 -12.72 9.70
CA LYS A 125 -15.61 -13.06 8.92
C LYS A 125 -15.99 -14.54 9.05
N SER A 126 -15.08 -15.33 9.53
CA SER A 126 -15.31 -16.77 9.78
C SER A 126 -16.09 -17.00 11.07
#